data_aedbb34e8205b6ee06a3325e7a1a8d08
#
_entry.id   aedbb34e8205b6ee06a3325e7a1a8d08
#
_cell.length_a   1.000
_cell.length_b   1.000
_cell.length_c   1.000
_cell.angle_alpha   90.00
_cell.angle_beta   90.00
_cell.angle_gamma   90.00
#
_symmetry.space_group_name_H-M   'P 1'
#
loop_
_entity.id
_entity.type
_entity.pdbx_description
1 polymer ?
#
loop_
_entity_poly.entity_id
_entity_poly.type
_entity_poly.pdbx_seq_one_letter_code
_entity_poly.pdbx_strand_id
1 'polypeptide(L)'
;MNALLRALTDSRGIENIEQALGMPDITSDAMRRAIDGWFDAWFSRVPPDEEDPCQRIPYAVVNKLGKAVFAEYDSSLQNTGTPKLQYLDRARQAFDAKKRELLQWCMVGGETWAKPVFAPDGLTWQVLRRDAVLILGRAPDGRVTDLACCEKSVVADRQYYTLVERRTTGPDGRLTIENRLYQADNKATLGRRVPLQSLAQYERLADAYTYPAPLDGLGLVALKMPTVNCVDGSPDGVAVY
;
A
#
# COMPACT_ATOMS: atom_id res chain seq x y z
N MET A 1 -5.92 -11.49 -8.01
CA MET A 1 -6.03 -10.08 -7.55
C MET A 1 -7.49 -9.78 -7.27
N ASN A 2 -7.78 -9.09 -6.18
CA ASN A 2 -9.15 -8.88 -5.74
C ASN A 2 -9.82 -7.84 -6.66
N ALA A 3 -10.94 -8.20 -7.31
CA ALA A 3 -11.67 -7.32 -8.22
C ALA A 3 -12.12 -5.99 -7.57
N LEU A 4 -12.11 -5.93 -6.23
CA LEU A 4 -12.42 -4.72 -5.49
C LEU A 4 -11.21 -3.78 -5.37
N LEU A 5 -9.98 -4.30 -5.22
CA LEU A 5 -8.78 -3.47 -5.36
C LEU A 5 -8.72 -2.86 -6.76
N ARG A 6 -9.15 -3.61 -7.79
CA ARG A 6 -9.27 -3.09 -9.16
C ARG A 6 -10.37 -2.03 -9.29
N ALA A 7 -11.52 -2.20 -8.62
CA ALA A 7 -12.61 -1.21 -8.59
C ALA A 7 -12.25 0.03 -7.77
N LEU A 8 -11.34 -0.12 -6.78
CA LEU A 8 -10.88 0.99 -5.93
C LEU A 8 -9.67 1.72 -6.53
N THR A 9 -8.97 1.12 -7.49
CA THR A 9 -7.93 1.75 -8.31
C THR A 9 -8.45 2.27 -9.65
N ASP A 10 -9.67 1.92 -10.02
CA ASP A 10 -10.43 2.66 -11.04
C ASP A 10 -10.80 4.04 -10.48
N SER A 11 -10.80 5.08 -11.30
CA SER A 11 -11.17 6.45 -10.92
C SER A 11 -12.46 6.55 -10.10
N ARG A 12 -13.43 5.69 -10.37
CA ARG A 12 -14.67 5.58 -9.58
C ARG A 12 -14.46 5.06 -8.15
N GLY A 13 -13.53 4.13 -7.97
CA GLY A 13 -13.20 3.59 -6.64
C GLY A 13 -12.48 4.62 -5.78
N ILE A 14 -11.57 5.38 -6.37
CA ILE A 14 -10.86 6.48 -5.70
C ILE A 14 -11.83 7.57 -5.27
N GLU A 15 -12.75 8.00 -6.16
CA GLU A 15 -13.79 8.98 -5.83
C GLU A 15 -14.67 8.54 -4.66
N ASN A 16 -15.07 7.28 -4.62
CA ASN A 16 -15.87 6.75 -3.52
C ASN A 16 -15.13 6.81 -2.17
N ILE A 17 -13.83 6.53 -2.15
CA ILE A 17 -13.01 6.62 -0.93
C ILE A 17 -12.79 8.07 -0.54
N GLU A 18 -12.48 8.96 -1.48
CA GLU A 18 -12.32 10.39 -1.23
C GLU A 18 -13.59 10.99 -0.63
N GLN A 19 -14.76 10.67 -1.19
CA GLN A 19 -16.06 11.06 -0.64
C GLN A 19 -16.28 10.51 0.77
N ALA A 20 -15.95 9.23 1.00
CA ALA A 20 -16.12 8.59 2.29
C ALA A 20 -15.18 9.17 3.35
N LEU A 21 -13.99 9.62 2.97
CA LEU A 21 -13.04 10.28 3.86
C LEU A 21 -13.29 11.78 4.00
N GLY A 22 -13.97 12.40 3.04
CA GLY A 22 -14.13 13.86 2.94
C GLY A 22 -12.83 14.58 2.57
N MET A 23 -11.88 13.89 1.92
CA MET A 23 -10.55 14.40 1.57
C MET A 23 -10.14 13.90 0.18
N PRO A 24 -9.62 14.79 -0.69
CA PRO A 24 -9.13 14.39 -2.01
C PRO A 24 -7.75 13.71 -1.91
N ASP A 25 -7.48 12.79 -2.83
CA ASP A 25 -6.13 12.36 -3.14
C ASP A 25 -5.38 13.51 -3.83
N ILE A 26 -4.23 13.90 -3.29
CA ILE A 26 -3.39 14.99 -3.82
C ILE A 26 -2.49 14.53 -4.99
N THR A 27 -2.53 13.26 -5.36
CA THR A 27 -1.83 12.74 -6.55
C THR A 27 -2.43 13.38 -7.79
N SER A 28 -1.61 13.95 -8.68
CA SER A 28 -2.09 14.59 -9.90
C SER A 28 -2.80 13.61 -10.84
N ASP A 29 -3.72 14.11 -11.66
CA ASP A 29 -4.41 13.28 -12.65
C ASP A 29 -3.45 12.64 -13.67
N ALA A 30 -2.34 13.33 -13.99
CA ALA A 30 -1.31 12.81 -14.86
C ALA A 30 -0.63 11.59 -14.20
N MET A 31 -0.28 11.73 -12.92
CA MET A 31 0.37 10.66 -12.15
C MET A 31 -0.58 9.49 -11.91
N ARG A 32 -1.86 9.74 -11.59
CA ARG A 32 -2.86 8.66 -11.45
C ARG A 32 -2.97 7.83 -12.72
N ARG A 33 -3.11 8.49 -13.89
CA ARG A 33 -3.15 7.78 -15.18
C ARG A 33 -1.87 7.00 -15.48
N ALA A 34 -0.71 7.55 -15.10
CA ALA A 34 0.55 6.84 -15.27
C ALA A 34 0.62 5.57 -14.38
N ILE A 35 0.24 5.68 -13.11
CA ILE A 35 0.17 4.54 -12.18
C ILE A 35 -0.76 3.45 -12.74
N ASP A 36 -1.97 3.81 -13.16
CA ASP A 36 -2.92 2.86 -13.74
C ASP A 36 -2.33 2.17 -14.98
N GLY A 37 -1.71 2.95 -15.88
CA GLY A 37 -1.06 2.43 -17.07
C GLY A 37 0.10 1.47 -16.77
N TRP A 38 0.91 1.75 -15.74
CA TRP A 38 1.99 0.83 -15.32
C TRP A 38 1.44 -0.49 -14.79
N PHE A 39 0.39 -0.44 -13.96
CA PHE A 39 -0.23 -1.67 -13.46
C PHE A 39 -0.97 -2.44 -14.55
N ASP A 40 -1.58 -1.76 -15.51
CA ASP A 40 -2.21 -2.40 -16.65
C ASP A 40 -1.17 -3.10 -17.56
N ALA A 41 -0.05 -2.44 -17.83
CA ALA A 41 1.09 -3.04 -18.55
C ALA A 41 1.67 -4.25 -17.79
N TRP A 42 1.84 -4.15 -16.47
CA TRP A 42 2.33 -5.25 -15.64
C TRP A 42 1.42 -6.48 -15.69
N PHE A 43 0.09 -6.26 -15.63
CA PHE A 43 -0.88 -7.35 -15.65
C PHE A 43 -1.30 -7.77 -17.05
N SER A 44 -0.72 -7.19 -18.10
CA SER A 44 -1.09 -7.42 -19.52
C SER A 44 -2.61 -7.30 -19.69
N ARG A 45 -3.19 -6.20 -19.20
CA ARG A 45 -4.62 -5.93 -19.31
C ARG A 45 -4.92 -5.25 -20.65
N VAL A 46 -4.80 -6.01 -21.72
CA VAL A 46 -5.14 -5.57 -23.07
C VAL A 46 -6.59 -5.92 -23.36
N PRO A 47 -7.34 -5.09 -24.10
CA PRO A 47 -8.66 -5.46 -24.58
C PRO A 47 -8.60 -6.82 -25.33
N PRO A 48 -9.66 -7.66 -25.25
CA PRO A 48 -9.62 -9.02 -25.80
C PRO A 48 -9.40 -9.10 -27.32
N ASP A 49 -9.63 -7.99 -28.02
CA ASP A 49 -9.52 -7.84 -29.47
C ASP A 49 -8.21 -7.18 -29.91
N GLU A 50 -7.33 -6.84 -28.99
CA GLU A 50 -6.03 -6.23 -29.27
C GLU A 50 -4.88 -7.21 -28.95
N GLU A 51 -3.81 -7.15 -29.74
CA GLU A 51 -2.57 -7.83 -29.43
C GLU A 51 -1.87 -7.14 -28.23
N ASP A 52 -1.29 -7.93 -27.31
CA ASP A 52 -0.54 -7.38 -26.19
C ASP A 52 0.75 -6.69 -26.69
N PRO A 53 0.80 -5.36 -26.75
CA PRO A 53 1.97 -4.64 -27.24
C PRO A 53 3.17 -4.74 -26.31
N CYS A 54 2.94 -5.08 -25.03
CA CYS A 54 3.97 -5.09 -24.01
C CYS A 54 4.77 -6.40 -23.96
N GLN A 55 4.26 -7.50 -24.54
CA GLN A 55 4.94 -8.81 -24.59
C GLN A 55 5.58 -9.23 -23.26
N ARG A 56 4.99 -8.84 -22.13
CA ARG A 56 5.53 -9.01 -20.78
C ARG A 56 6.90 -8.35 -20.54
N ILE A 57 7.25 -7.31 -21.30
CA ILE A 57 8.50 -6.55 -21.10
C ILE A 57 8.61 -6.03 -19.67
N PRO A 58 7.57 -5.41 -19.05
CA PRO A 58 7.61 -4.99 -17.65
C PRO A 58 8.02 -6.12 -16.71
N TYR A 59 7.43 -7.31 -16.89
CA TYR A 59 7.76 -8.49 -16.09
C TYR A 59 9.22 -8.92 -16.25
N ALA A 60 9.75 -8.93 -17.47
CA ALA A 60 11.13 -9.32 -17.74
C ALA A 60 12.13 -8.32 -17.12
N VAL A 61 11.87 -7.01 -17.26
CA VAL A 61 12.71 -5.94 -16.68
C VAL A 61 12.75 -6.04 -15.16
N VAL A 62 11.59 -6.07 -14.50
CA VAL A 62 11.47 -6.13 -13.04
C VAL A 62 12.12 -7.39 -12.48
N ASN A 63 11.93 -8.55 -13.10
CA ASN A 63 12.55 -9.79 -12.65
C ASN A 63 14.09 -9.76 -12.81
N LYS A 64 14.59 -9.23 -13.91
CA LYS A 64 16.05 -9.13 -14.14
C LYS A 64 16.69 -8.20 -13.12
N LEU A 65 16.10 -7.02 -12.89
CA LEU A 65 16.59 -6.07 -11.88
C LEU A 65 16.49 -6.63 -10.47
N GLY A 66 15.37 -7.24 -10.11
CA GLY A 66 15.20 -7.87 -8.79
C GLY A 66 16.21 -8.98 -8.52
N LYS A 67 16.54 -9.80 -9.53
CA LYS A 67 17.62 -10.80 -9.41
C LYS A 67 18.97 -10.15 -9.17
N ALA A 68 19.30 -9.07 -9.89
CA ALA A 68 20.56 -8.36 -9.74
C ALA A 68 20.70 -7.74 -8.33
N VAL A 69 19.65 -7.08 -7.83
CA VAL A 69 19.65 -6.45 -6.49
C VAL A 69 19.87 -7.48 -5.37
N PHE A 70 19.29 -8.67 -5.49
CA PHE A 70 19.36 -9.69 -4.44
C PHE A 70 20.42 -10.79 -4.71
N ALA A 71 21.27 -10.63 -5.71
CA ALA A 71 22.31 -11.63 -6.03
C ALA A 71 23.30 -11.82 -4.88
N GLU A 72 23.70 -10.72 -4.23
CA GLU A 72 24.69 -10.70 -3.15
C GLU A 72 24.13 -10.08 -1.85
N TYR A 73 22.79 -10.06 -1.71
CA TYR A 73 22.16 -9.48 -0.54
C TYR A 73 22.25 -10.44 0.66
N ASP A 74 22.86 -9.96 1.72
CA ASP A 74 22.81 -10.56 3.05
C ASP A 74 22.41 -9.52 4.10
N SER A 75 21.68 -9.94 5.12
CA SER A 75 21.33 -9.10 6.26
C SER A 75 21.39 -9.90 7.55
N SER A 76 22.04 -9.37 8.56
CA SER A 76 22.14 -9.98 9.87
C SER A 76 22.13 -8.95 10.98
N LEU A 77 21.66 -9.34 12.17
CA LEU A 77 21.89 -8.59 13.40
C LEU A 77 23.03 -9.22 14.17
N GLN A 78 24.01 -8.41 14.53
CA GLN A 78 25.10 -8.86 15.41
C GLN A 78 24.63 -8.93 16.85
N ASN A 79 25.13 -9.93 17.61
CA ASN A 79 24.94 -10.07 19.04
C ASN A 79 23.48 -10.20 19.50
N THR A 80 22.79 -11.24 19.06
CA THR A 80 21.37 -11.52 19.38
C THR A 80 21.13 -12.10 20.78
N GLY A 81 22.05 -11.88 21.72
CA GLY A 81 22.01 -12.51 23.06
C GLY A 81 20.90 -11.99 23.99
N THR A 82 20.24 -10.88 23.70
CA THR A 82 19.15 -10.34 24.53
C THR A 82 17.77 -10.61 23.94
N PRO A 83 16.70 -10.75 24.74
CA PRO A 83 15.34 -10.95 24.24
C PRO A 83 14.88 -9.85 23.25
N LYS A 84 15.29 -8.60 23.49
CA LYS A 84 15.00 -7.47 22.60
C LYS A 84 15.64 -7.65 21.22
N LEU A 85 16.91 -8.06 21.18
CA LEU A 85 17.62 -8.28 19.92
C LEU A 85 17.08 -9.51 19.19
N GLN A 86 16.69 -10.56 19.91
CA GLN A 86 16.04 -11.73 19.32
C GLN A 86 14.69 -11.36 18.70
N TYR A 87 13.92 -10.48 19.34
CA TYR A 87 12.68 -9.96 18.76
C TYR A 87 12.93 -9.15 17.48
N LEU A 88 13.93 -8.26 17.49
CA LEU A 88 14.32 -7.47 16.33
C LEU A 88 14.84 -8.36 15.19
N ASP A 89 15.59 -9.42 15.48
CA ASP A 89 16.06 -10.36 14.46
C ASP A 89 14.90 -11.12 13.81
N ARG A 90 13.91 -11.55 14.58
CA ARG A 90 12.68 -12.14 14.03
C ARG A 90 11.92 -11.15 13.14
N ALA A 91 11.80 -9.90 13.57
CA ALA A 91 11.17 -8.85 12.77
C ALA A 91 11.92 -8.60 11.46
N ARG A 92 13.27 -8.59 11.49
CA ARG A 92 14.13 -8.52 10.31
C ARG A 92 13.91 -9.71 9.37
N GLN A 93 13.92 -10.93 9.90
CA GLN A 93 13.68 -12.14 9.10
C GLN A 93 12.30 -12.11 8.44
N ALA A 94 11.27 -11.65 9.16
CA ALA A 94 9.93 -11.46 8.59
C ALA A 94 9.93 -10.40 7.48
N PHE A 95 10.72 -9.31 7.61
CA PHE A 95 10.92 -8.32 6.55
C PHE A 95 11.66 -8.92 5.35
N ASP A 96 12.73 -9.66 5.59
CA ASP A 96 13.51 -10.33 4.55
C ASP A 96 12.67 -11.28 3.70
N ALA A 97 11.69 -11.94 4.30
CA ALA A 97 10.75 -12.78 3.57
C ALA A 97 9.87 -11.96 2.58
N LYS A 98 9.69 -10.65 2.82
CA LYS A 98 8.88 -9.74 1.99
C LYS A 98 9.68 -8.81 1.09
N LYS A 99 10.99 -8.70 1.25
CA LYS A 99 11.84 -7.73 0.55
C LYS A 99 11.74 -7.81 -0.98
N ARG A 100 11.64 -9.03 -1.55
CA ARG A 100 11.49 -9.22 -3.00
C ARG A 100 10.15 -8.71 -3.51
N GLU A 101 9.08 -8.99 -2.76
CA GLU A 101 7.74 -8.50 -3.06
C GLU A 101 7.68 -6.96 -2.98
N LEU A 102 8.30 -6.38 -1.94
CA LEU A 102 8.40 -4.92 -1.78
C LEU A 102 9.14 -4.28 -2.94
N LEU A 103 10.32 -4.79 -3.30
CA LEU A 103 11.09 -4.25 -4.42
C LEU A 103 10.34 -4.39 -5.75
N GLN A 104 9.68 -5.55 -5.98
CA GLN A 104 8.89 -5.76 -7.17
C GLN A 104 7.81 -4.70 -7.31
N TRP A 105 7.00 -4.47 -6.27
CA TRP A 105 5.91 -3.49 -6.33
C TRP A 105 6.41 -2.05 -6.35
N CYS A 106 7.59 -1.77 -5.76
CA CYS A 106 8.26 -0.50 -5.89
C CYS A 106 8.67 -0.23 -7.35
N MET A 107 9.26 -1.21 -8.03
CA MET A 107 9.63 -1.08 -9.45
C MET A 107 8.42 -0.96 -10.38
N VAL A 108 7.32 -1.64 -10.07
CA VAL A 108 6.09 -1.61 -10.87
C VAL A 108 5.31 -0.31 -10.70
N GLY A 109 5.15 0.18 -9.48
CA GLY A 109 4.32 1.34 -9.17
C GLY A 109 5.09 2.60 -8.81
N GLY A 110 6.44 2.56 -8.89
CA GLY A 110 7.31 3.67 -8.51
C GLY A 110 7.49 3.85 -7.00
N GLU A 111 6.50 3.44 -6.20
CA GLU A 111 6.49 3.53 -4.75
C GLU A 111 5.67 2.39 -4.14
N THR A 112 6.07 1.93 -2.96
CA THR A 112 5.35 0.90 -2.17
C THR A 112 5.64 1.09 -0.69
N TRP A 113 4.78 0.54 0.17
CA TRP A 113 4.96 0.62 1.62
C TRP A 113 4.90 -0.75 2.26
N ALA A 114 5.76 -0.98 3.26
CA ALA A 114 5.65 -2.11 4.16
C ALA A 114 4.95 -1.68 5.45
N LYS A 115 3.84 -2.32 5.76
CA LYS A 115 3.06 -2.12 6.96
C LYS A 115 3.36 -3.24 7.95
N PRO A 116 3.83 -2.93 9.18
CA PRO A 116 3.98 -3.93 10.23
C PRO A 116 2.60 -4.40 10.69
N VAL A 117 2.41 -5.71 10.78
CA VAL A 117 1.19 -6.35 11.26
C VAL A 117 1.55 -7.28 12.41
N PHE A 118 0.93 -7.07 13.56
CA PHE A 118 1.11 -7.92 14.73
C PHE A 118 0.13 -9.09 14.66
N ALA A 119 0.66 -10.30 14.56
CA ALA A 119 -0.09 -11.54 14.59
C ALA A 119 0.22 -12.30 15.91
N PRO A 120 -0.59 -13.29 16.31
CA PRO A 120 -0.36 -14.07 17.53
C PRO A 120 1.02 -14.74 17.59
N ASP A 121 1.57 -15.09 16.43
CA ASP A 121 2.88 -15.76 16.26
C ASP A 121 4.04 -14.77 16.06
N GLY A 122 3.78 -13.47 16.05
CA GLY A 122 4.80 -12.43 15.94
C GLY A 122 4.49 -11.31 14.97
N LEU A 123 5.53 -10.57 14.60
CA LEU A 123 5.45 -9.49 13.62
C LEU A 123 5.57 -10.06 12.20
N THR A 124 4.66 -9.67 11.33
CA THR A 124 4.73 -9.87 9.88
C THR A 124 4.61 -8.53 9.15
N TRP A 125 4.71 -8.56 7.82
CA TRP A 125 4.66 -7.36 7.00
C TRP A 125 3.65 -7.51 5.88
N GLN A 126 2.77 -6.54 5.75
CA GLN A 126 1.87 -6.38 4.64
C GLN A 126 2.47 -5.40 3.63
N VAL A 127 2.41 -5.74 2.35
CA VAL A 127 2.89 -4.88 1.27
C VAL A 127 1.71 -4.10 0.71
N LEU A 128 1.81 -2.78 0.74
CA LEU A 128 0.82 -1.85 0.18
C LEU A 128 1.34 -1.35 -1.17
N ARG A 129 0.64 -1.70 -2.22
CA ARG A 129 0.97 -1.28 -3.59
C ARG A 129 0.51 0.16 -3.84
N ARG A 130 1.18 0.86 -4.75
CA ARG A 130 0.86 2.25 -5.09
C ARG A 130 -0.58 2.43 -5.59
N ASP A 131 -1.10 1.46 -6.34
CA ASP A 131 -2.48 1.47 -6.88
C ASP A 131 -3.58 1.19 -5.82
N ALA A 132 -3.20 0.92 -4.58
CA ALA A 132 -4.12 0.68 -3.47
C ALA A 132 -4.02 1.75 -2.37
N VAL A 133 -3.31 2.85 -2.65
CA VAL A 133 -3.00 3.90 -1.68
C VAL A 133 -3.39 5.26 -2.25
N LEU A 134 -4.07 6.07 -1.43
CA LEU A 134 -4.34 7.48 -1.68
C LEU A 134 -3.39 8.32 -0.82
N ILE A 135 -2.75 9.29 -1.43
CA ILE A 135 -1.92 10.27 -0.71
C ILE A 135 -2.80 11.49 -0.39
N LEU A 136 -3.05 11.71 0.89
CA LEU A 136 -3.94 12.78 1.36
C LEU A 136 -3.19 14.02 1.83
N GLY A 137 -1.87 13.88 2.13
CA GLY A 137 -1.06 15.00 2.56
C GLY A 137 0.44 14.72 2.49
N ARG A 138 1.22 15.79 2.27
CA ARG A 138 2.67 15.77 2.27
C ARG A 138 3.24 16.95 3.07
N ALA A 139 4.38 16.73 3.70
CA ALA A 139 5.20 17.78 4.26
C ALA A 139 5.96 18.55 3.14
N PRO A 140 6.49 19.75 3.43
CA PRO A 140 7.26 20.53 2.44
C PRO A 140 8.48 19.80 1.87
N ASP A 141 9.03 18.85 2.60
CA ASP A 141 10.15 17.99 2.16
C ASP A 141 9.71 16.82 1.25
N GLY A 142 8.41 16.72 0.92
CA GLY A 142 7.81 15.69 0.09
C GLY A 142 7.45 14.40 0.81
N ARG A 143 7.74 14.26 2.12
CA ARG A 143 7.30 13.09 2.91
C ARG A 143 5.78 13.03 2.99
N VAL A 144 5.24 11.82 2.84
CA VAL A 144 3.81 11.57 3.04
C VAL A 144 3.49 11.68 4.54
N THR A 145 2.54 12.55 4.88
CA THR A 145 2.07 12.81 6.26
C THR A 145 0.65 12.36 6.50
N ASP A 146 -0.08 12.08 5.44
CA ASP A 146 -1.45 11.58 5.48
C ASP A 146 -1.68 10.62 4.30
N LEU A 147 -2.17 9.43 4.58
CA LEU A 147 -2.33 8.36 3.62
C LEU A 147 -3.54 7.52 3.97
N ALA A 148 -4.31 7.11 2.96
CA ALA A 148 -5.33 6.09 3.13
C ALA A 148 -5.01 4.87 2.27
N CYS A 149 -5.29 3.68 2.79
CA CYS A 149 -5.17 2.45 2.04
C CYS A 149 -6.40 1.56 2.24
N CYS A 150 -6.72 0.79 1.19
CA CYS A 150 -7.73 -0.26 1.24
C CYS A 150 -7.03 -1.58 1.52
N GLU A 151 -7.22 -2.10 2.72
CA GLU A 151 -6.48 -3.28 3.13
C GLU A 151 -7.01 -4.56 2.52
N LYS A 152 -8.31 -4.77 2.57
CA LYS A 152 -8.89 -6.03 2.17
C LYS A 152 -10.36 -5.88 1.84
N SER A 153 -10.72 -6.52 0.74
CA SER A 153 -12.11 -6.80 0.42
C SER A 153 -12.43 -8.24 0.84
N VAL A 154 -13.46 -8.39 1.62
CA VAL A 154 -13.95 -9.69 2.11
C VAL A 154 -15.35 -9.88 1.58
N VAL A 155 -15.67 -11.09 1.14
CA VAL A 155 -17.03 -11.49 0.83
C VAL A 155 -17.54 -12.33 1.98
N ALA A 156 -18.58 -11.84 2.66
CA ALA A 156 -19.30 -12.58 3.68
C ALA A 156 -20.79 -12.38 3.47
N ASP A 157 -21.59 -13.41 3.64
CA ASP A 157 -23.05 -13.38 3.52
C ASP A 157 -23.57 -12.71 2.23
N ARG A 158 -22.89 -12.95 1.09
CA ARG A 158 -23.13 -12.33 -0.23
C ARG A 158 -22.95 -10.80 -0.27
N GLN A 159 -22.26 -10.24 0.71
CA GLN A 159 -21.92 -8.82 0.79
C GLN A 159 -20.41 -8.63 0.64
N TYR A 160 -20.00 -7.47 0.12
CA TYR A 160 -18.59 -7.09 -0.02
C TYR A 160 -18.23 -6.10 1.08
N TYR A 161 -17.15 -6.41 1.79
CA TYR A 161 -16.66 -5.55 2.86
C TYR A 161 -15.30 -4.99 2.52
N THR A 162 -15.11 -3.70 2.72
CA THR A 162 -13.86 -3.01 2.48
C THR A 162 -13.43 -2.28 3.74
N LEU A 163 -12.26 -2.63 4.28
CA LEU A 163 -11.62 -1.86 5.33
C LEU A 163 -10.77 -0.75 4.68
N VAL A 164 -11.04 0.49 5.04
CA VAL A 164 -10.22 1.66 4.72
C VAL A 164 -9.48 2.06 5.99
N GLU A 165 -8.17 2.03 5.93
CA GLU A 165 -7.29 2.52 7.00
C GLU A 165 -6.70 3.86 6.57
N ARG A 166 -6.84 4.90 7.39
CA ARG A 166 -6.16 6.18 7.22
C ARG A 166 -5.11 6.34 8.30
N ARG A 167 -3.94 6.81 7.91
CA ARG A 167 -2.82 7.13 8.78
C ARG A 167 -2.43 8.58 8.59
N THR A 168 -2.41 9.34 9.68
CA THR A 168 -2.02 10.75 9.64
C THR A 168 -1.09 11.10 10.79
N THR A 169 -0.10 11.94 10.51
CA THR A 169 0.79 12.47 11.52
C THR A 169 0.34 13.88 11.88
N GLY A 170 -0.01 14.08 13.14
CA GLY A 170 -0.39 15.39 13.67
C GLY A 170 0.79 16.37 13.75
N PRO A 171 0.50 17.66 14.02
CA PRO A 171 1.55 18.69 14.21
C PRO A 171 2.51 18.38 15.36
N ASP A 172 2.08 17.59 16.33
CA ASP A 172 2.86 17.11 17.47
C ASP A 172 3.70 15.86 17.16
N GLY A 173 3.71 15.42 15.91
CA GLY A 173 4.43 14.23 15.45
C GLY A 173 3.77 12.90 15.83
N ARG A 174 2.57 12.92 16.42
CA ARG A 174 1.88 11.68 16.80
C ARG A 174 1.15 11.09 15.60
N LEU A 175 1.28 9.78 15.46
CA LEU A 175 0.54 9.01 14.47
C LEU A 175 -0.86 8.71 14.98
N THR A 176 -1.87 9.04 14.18
CA THR A 176 -3.25 8.57 14.34
C THR A 176 -3.59 7.59 13.22
N ILE A 177 -4.18 6.46 13.58
CA ILE A 177 -4.72 5.44 12.67
C ILE A 177 -6.22 5.41 12.83
N GLU A 178 -6.97 5.63 11.75
CA GLU A 178 -8.42 5.51 11.69
C GLU A 178 -8.82 4.32 10.82
N ASN A 179 -9.76 3.51 11.30
CA ASN A 179 -10.28 2.35 10.59
C ASN A 179 -11.77 2.55 10.30
N ARG A 180 -12.18 2.35 9.06
CA ARG A 180 -13.57 2.47 8.63
C ARG A 180 -13.93 1.27 7.79
N LEU A 181 -14.96 0.53 8.21
CA LEU A 181 -15.47 -0.61 7.47
C LEU A 181 -16.67 -0.19 6.63
N TYR A 182 -16.67 -0.60 5.38
CA TYR A 182 -17.76 -0.35 4.44
C TYR A 182 -18.33 -1.66 3.92
N GLN A 183 -19.64 -1.67 3.66
CA GLN A 183 -20.40 -2.81 3.13
C GLN A 183 -21.11 -2.40 1.85
N ALA A 184 -21.02 -3.20 0.81
CA ALA A 184 -21.66 -3.00 -0.47
C ALA A 184 -22.26 -4.29 -1.03
N ASP A 185 -23.27 -4.17 -1.90
CA ASP A 185 -23.90 -5.29 -2.59
C ASP A 185 -23.09 -5.75 -3.81
N ASN A 186 -22.10 -4.96 -4.26
CA ASN A 186 -21.26 -5.25 -5.39
C ASN A 186 -19.81 -4.81 -5.18
N LYS A 187 -18.91 -5.28 -6.05
CA LYS A 187 -17.47 -5.01 -5.95
C LYS A 187 -17.06 -3.61 -6.43
N ALA A 188 -17.94 -2.91 -7.13
CA ALA A 188 -17.61 -1.66 -7.80
C ALA A 188 -17.87 -0.43 -6.90
N THR A 189 -18.59 -0.60 -5.79
CA THR A 189 -18.93 0.48 -4.88
C THR A 189 -18.37 0.23 -3.49
N LEU A 190 -18.06 1.30 -2.77
CA LEU A 190 -17.66 1.22 -1.38
C LEU A 190 -18.89 0.94 -0.46
N GLY A 191 -20.05 1.46 -0.83
CA GLY A 191 -21.29 1.25 -0.12
C GLY A 191 -21.41 2.06 1.17
N ARG A 192 -22.08 1.51 2.19
CA ARG A 192 -22.34 2.19 3.46
C ARG A 192 -21.32 1.85 4.53
N ARG A 193 -21.03 2.81 5.39
CA ARG A 193 -20.19 2.55 6.58
C ARG A 193 -20.96 1.64 7.56
N VAL A 194 -20.26 0.64 8.08
CA VAL A 194 -20.77 -0.31 9.09
C VAL A 194 -19.77 -0.42 10.25
N PRO A 195 -20.21 -0.86 11.45
CA PRO A 195 -19.32 -1.10 12.56
C PRO A 195 -18.23 -2.14 12.21
N LEU A 196 -17.03 -1.97 12.77
CA LEU A 196 -15.92 -2.94 12.59
C LEU A 196 -16.31 -4.34 13.07
N GLN A 197 -17.11 -4.42 14.12
CA GLN A 197 -17.65 -5.65 14.71
C GLN A 197 -18.57 -6.44 13.77
N SER A 198 -18.99 -5.86 12.65
CA SER A 198 -19.74 -6.58 11.61
C SER A 198 -18.98 -7.75 11.00
N LEU A 199 -17.64 -7.77 11.16
CA LEU A 199 -16.79 -8.89 10.77
C LEU A 199 -15.92 -9.32 11.95
N ALA A 200 -15.94 -10.61 12.28
CA ALA A 200 -15.17 -11.18 13.40
C ALA A 200 -13.66 -10.87 13.33
N GLN A 201 -13.09 -10.80 12.12
CA GLN A 201 -11.68 -10.48 11.92
C GLN A 201 -11.30 -9.04 12.33
N TYR A 202 -12.26 -8.12 12.44
CA TYR A 202 -12.06 -6.72 12.82
C TYR A 202 -12.64 -6.38 14.20
N GLU A 203 -13.19 -7.36 14.92
CA GLU A 203 -13.82 -7.16 16.22
C GLU A 203 -12.93 -6.45 17.24
N ARG A 204 -11.63 -6.73 17.18
CA ARG A 204 -10.62 -6.15 18.09
C ARG A 204 -9.95 -4.90 17.55
N LEU A 205 -10.33 -4.45 16.37
CA LEU A 205 -9.75 -3.26 15.76
C LEU A 205 -10.45 -2.02 16.31
N ALA A 206 -9.68 -1.03 16.73
CA ALA A 206 -10.24 0.25 17.17
C ALA A 206 -10.64 1.11 15.96
N ASP A 207 -11.76 1.86 16.07
CA ASP A 207 -12.16 2.84 15.04
C ASP A 207 -11.09 3.92 14.84
N ALA A 208 -10.44 4.34 15.93
CA ALA A 208 -9.29 5.26 15.88
C ALA A 208 -8.34 4.97 17.04
N TYR A 209 -7.04 5.14 16.77
CA TYR A 209 -5.98 5.02 17.75
C TYR A 209 -4.90 6.06 17.49
N THR A 210 -4.56 6.85 18.51
CA THR A 210 -3.43 7.78 18.45
C THR A 210 -2.28 7.27 19.32
N TYR A 211 -1.10 7.17 18.75
CA TYR A 211 0.09 6.75 19.50
C TYR A 211 0.43 7.75 20.60
N PRO A 212 0.80 7.28 21.80
CA PRO A 212 1.03 8.15 22.96
C PRO A 212 2.28 9.02 22.84
N ALA A 213 3.22 8.63 21.97
CA ALA A 213 4.47 9.35 21.72
C ALA A 213 4.61 9.65 20.22
N PRO A 214 5.36 10.71 19.85
CA PRO A 214 5.71 10.96 18.47
C PRO A 214 6.39 9.76 17.82
N LEU A 215 6.04 9.50 16.56
CA LEU A 215 6.66 8.50 15.70
C LEU A 215 7.25 9.18 14.47
N ASP A 216 8.36 8.66 13.96
CA ASP A 216 8.88 9.11 12.69
C ASP A 216 8.02 8.54 11.56
N GLY A 217 7.28 9.44 10.87
CA GLY A 217 6.40 9.12 9.76
C GLY A 217 5.09 8.41 10.15
N LEU A 218 4.53 7.66 9.21
CA LEU A 218 3.22 7.03 9.31
C LEU A 218 3.22 5.63 9.94
N GLY A 219 4.34 5.21 10.57
CA GLY A 219 4.51 3.84 11.05
C GLY A 219 4.54 2.82 9.90
N LEU A 220 4.94 3.26 8.71
CA LEU A 220 5.14 2.47 7.51
C LEU A 220 6.59 2.64 7.04
N VAL A 221 7.13 1.61 6.42
CA VAL A 221 8.42 1.72 5.72
C VAL A 221 8.13 1.98 4.25
N ALA A 222 8.44 3.21 3.80
CA ALA A 222 8.27 3.59 2.40
C ALA A 222 9.49 3.15 1.57
N LEU A 223 9.23 2.54 0.42
CA LEU A 223 10.20 2.29 -0.63
C LEU A 223 9.78 3.09 -1.86
N LYS A 224 10.69 3.93 -2.36
CA LYS A 224 10.46 4.74 -3.55
C LYS A 224 11.61 4.60 -4.53
N MET A 225 11.30 4.51 -5.81
CA MET A 225 12.31 4.50 -6.86
C MET A 225 13.04 5.84 -6.87
N PRO A 226 14.39 5.84 -6.93
CA PRO A 226 15.21 7.06 -6.83
C PRO A 226 15.26 7.86 -8.15
N THR A 227 14.45 7.51 -9.12
CA THR A 227 14.39 8.19 -10.42
C THR A 227 13.63 9.51 -10.31
N VAL A 228 14.06 10.49 -11.09
CA VAL A 228 13.33 11.77 -11.22
C VAL A 228 11.97 11.51 -11.87
N ASN A 229 10.91 12.05 -11.26
CA ASN A 229 9.57 11.93 -11.81
C ASN A 229 9.43 12.76 -13.09
N CYS A 230 9.34 12.06 -14.22
CA CYS A 230 9.19 12.66 -15.56
C CYS A 230 7.72 12.83 -15.97
N VAL A 231 6.76 12.42 -15.15
CA VAL A 231 5.33 12.52 -15.46
C VAL A 231 4.81 13.93 -15.17
N ASP A 232 5.05 14.43 -13.95
CA ASP A 232 4.53 15.71 -13.49
C ASP A 232 5.50 16.48 -12.58
N GLY A 233 6.69 15.96 -12.34
CA GLY A 233 7.69 16.56 -11.46
C GLY A 233 7.34 16.52 -9.97
N SER A 234 6.25 15.84 -9.58
CA SER A 234 5.88 15.66 -8.17
C SER A 234 6.89 14.78 -7.43
N PRO A 235 6.85 14.74 -6.09
CA PRO A 235 7.72 13.85 -5.32
C PRO A 235 7.34 12.37 -5.37
N ASP A 236 6.36 11.97 -6.19
CA ASP A 236 5.98 10.57 -6.38
C ASP A 236 7.08 9.77 -7.12
N GLY A 237 7.22 8.49 -6.79
CA GLY A 237 8.10 7.58 -7.51
C GLY A 237 7.51 7.19 -8.87
N VAL A 238 8.37 6.85 -9.83
CA VAL A 238 7.97 6.38 -11.17
C VAL A 238 8.42 4.94 -11.41
N ALA A 239 7.64 4.18 -12.20
CA ALA A 239 7.98 2.82 -12.57
C ALA A 239 9.31 2.73 -13.33
N VAL A 240 9.91 1.53 -13.38
CA VAL A 240 11.21 1.29 -14.06
C VAL A 240 11.08 0.97 -15.55
N TYR A 241 9.88 0.99 -16.12
CA TYR A 241 9.61 0.63 -17.52
C TYR A 241 8.60 1.56 -18.16
#